data_809898b0695e05663033d61464656aa0
#
_entry.id   809898b0695e05663033d61464656aa0
#
_cell.length_a   1.000
_cell.length_b   1.000
_cell.length_c   1.000
_cell.angle_alpha   90.00
_cell.angle_beta   90.00
_cell.angle_gamma   90.00
#
_symmetry.space_group_name_H-M   'P 1'
#
loop_
_entity.id
_entity.type
_entity.pdbx_description
1 polymer ?
#
loop_
_entity_poly.entity_id
_entity_poly.type
_entity_poly.pdbx_seq_one_letter_code
_entity_poly.pdbx_strand_id
1 'polypeptide(L)'
;HLVRMQEEIGTGGAGFRYIYAYFLEQAADICANPALQTASQEMTAIGDQWRQLASQCVKQCRRPSEQGCAQIAAFLREIADREEKLWRGLLHIVK
;
A
#
# COMPACT_ATOMS: atom_id res chain seq x y z
N HIS A 1 2.67 20.82 -8.66
CA HIS A 1 1.81 19.72 -9.06
C HIS A 1 2.47 18.35 -8.85
N LEU A 2 3.69 18.18 -9.36
CA LEU A 2 4.50 16.99 -9.16
C LEU A 2 4.85 16.77 -7.69
N VAL A 3 5.21 17.85 -6.98
CA VAL A 3 5.53 17.82 -5.56
C VAL A 3 4.32 17.37 -4.75
N ARG A 4 3.13 17.86 -5.08
CA ARG A 4 1.90 17.49 -4.42
C ARG A 4 1.57 16.01 -4.65
N MET A 5 1.79 15.53 -5.87
CA MET A 5 1.60 14.14 -6.23
C MET A 5 2.53 13.22 -5.44
N GLN A 6 3.79 13.64 -5.28
CA GLN A 6 4.77 12.91 -4.47
C GLN A 6 4.36 12.84 -3.00
N GLU A 7 3.84 13.93 -2.45
CA GLU A 7 3.37 13.96 -1.07
C GLU A 7 2.18 13.02 -0.88
N GLU A 8 1.22 13.02 -1.80
CA GLU A 8 0.06 12.14 -1.71
C GLU A 8 0.45 10.66 -1.83
N ILE A 9 1.32 10.33 -2.78
CA ILE A 9 1.77 8.94 -2.96
C ILE A 9 2.71 8.53 -1.84
N GLY A 10 3.68 9.38 -1.49
CA GLY A 10 4.71 9.06 -0.52
C GLY A 10 4.26 9.09 0.94
N THR A 11 3.38 10.03 1.29
CA THR A 11 2.91 10.20 2.68
C THR A 11 1.42 9.96 2.84
N GLY A 12 0.58 10.53 1.97
CA GLY A 12 -0.87 10.38 2.07
C GLY A 12 -1.32 8.95 1.87
N GLY A 13 -0.88 8.32 0.76
CA GLY A 13 -1.26 6.95 0.43
C GLY A 13 -0.65 5.93 1.38
N ALA A 14 0.67 5.98 1.56
CA ALA A 14 1.37 5.03 2.43
C ALA A 14 1.05 5.27 3.90
N GLY A 15 0.99 6.54 4.33
CA GLY A 15 0.65 6.90 5.70
C GLY A 15 -0.72 6.41 6.12
N PHE A 16 -1.70 6.54 5.24
CA PHE A 16 -3.05 6.04 5.48
C PHE A 16 -3.04 4.52 5.69
N ARG A 17 -2.25 3.80 4.90
CA ARG A 17 -2.17 2.33 5.02
C ARG A 17 -1.52 1.90 6.32
N TYR A 18 -0.54 2.63 6.83
CA TYR A 18 0.08 2.35 8.13
C TYR A 18 -0.89 2.60 9.28
N ILE A 19 -1.69 3.66 9.20
CA ILE A 19 -2.74 3.94 10.19
C ILE A 19 -3.77 2.80 10.19
N TYR A 20 -4.15 2.33 9.03
CA TYR A 20 -5.08 1.21 8.88
C TYR A 20 -4.50 -0.08 9.45
N ALA A 21 -3.22 -0.33 9.22
CA ALA A 21 -2.53 -1.49 9.78
C ALA A 21 -2.56 -1.47 11.31
N TYR A 22 -2.29 -0.32 11.90
CA TYR A 22 -2.36 -0.13 13.35
C TYR A 22 -3.77 -0.38 13.87
N PHE A 23 -4.77 0.15 13.20
CA PHE A 23 -6.17 -0.07 13.55
C PHE A 23 -6.53 -1.56 13.53
N LEU A 24 -6.11 -2.26 12.49
CA LEU A 24 -6.38 -3.70 12.35
C LEU A 24 -5.69 -4.51 13.45
N GLU A 25 -4.50 -4.10 13.85
CA GLU A 25 -3.77 -4.74 14.95
C GLU A 25 -4.54 -4.58 16.25
N GLN A 26 -5.04 -3.38 16.53
CA GLN A 26 -5.85 -3.12 17.72
C GLN A 26 -7.16 -3.89 17.69
N ALA A 27 -7.81 -3.95 16.54
CA ALA A 27 -9.04 -4.71 16.37
C ALA A 27 -8.80 -6.20 16.57
N ALA A 28 -7.65 -6.73 16.14
CA ALA A 28 -7.29 -8.13 16.34
C ALA A 28 -7.22 -8.47 17.83
N ASP A 29 -6.64 -7.60 18.64
CA ASP A 29 -6.54 -7.78 20.08
C ASP A 29 -7.92 -7.73 20.75
N ILE A 30 -8.73 -6.77 20.41
CA ILE A 30 -10.07 -6.57 20.99
C ILE A 30 -11.00 -7.73 20.64
N CYS A 31 -10.98 -8.14 19.36
CA CYS A 31 -11.88 -9.19 18.85
C CYS A 31 -11.31 -10.59 18.99
N ALA A 32 -10.05 -10.73 19.41
CA ALA A 32 -9.33 -11.99 19.51
C ALA A 32 -9.36 -12.77 18.17
N ASN A 33 -9.18 -12.06 17.06
CA ASN A 33 -9.26 -12.64 15.72
C ASN A 33 -7.89 -12.60 15.03
N PRO A 34 -7.19 -13.74 14.90
CA PRO A 34 -5.87 -13.76 14.29
C PRO A 34 -5.85 -13.38 12.79
N ALA A 35 -6.98 -13.49 12.10
CA ALA A 35 -7.08 -13.06 10.71
C ALA A 35 -6.89 -11.55 10.57
N LEU A 36 -7.32 -10.77 11.56
CA LEU A 36 -7.11 -9.32 11.58
C LEU A 36 -5.64 -8.97 11.81
N GLN A 37 -4.92 -9.77 12.59
CA GLN A 37 -3.48 -9.59 12.77
C GLN A 37 -2.73 -9.82 11.45
N THR A 38 -3.08 -10.87 10.72
CA THR A 38 -2.51 -11.16 9.41
C THR A 38 -2.81 -10.01 8.43
N ALA A 39 -4.04 -9.50 8.44
CA ALA A 39 -4.44 -8.36 7.60
C ALA A 39 -3.63 -7.10 7.95
N SER A 40 -3.35 -6.86 9.23
CA SER A 40 -2.52 -5.75 9.67
C SER A 40 -1.11 -5.85 9.08
N GLN A 41 -0.50 -7.03 9.14
CA GLN A 41 0.84 -7.26 8.59
C GLN A 41 0.86 -7.04 7.09
N GLU A 42 -0.16 -7.52 6.39
CA GLU A 42 -0.27 -7.35 4.95
C GLU A 42 -0.45 -5.88 4.56
N MET A 43 -1.25 -5.13 5.32
CA MET A 43 -1.46 -3.70 5.08
C MET A 43 -0.15 -2.92 5.25
N THR A 44 0.66 -3.27 6.24
CA THR A 44 1.98 -2.67 6.44
C THR A 44 2.89 -2.93 5.25
N ALA A 45 2.91 -4.17 4.76
CA ALA A 45 3.71 -4.55 3.59
C ALA A 45 3.27 -3.79 2.33
N ILE A 46 1.98 -3.60 2.17
CA ILE A 46 1.42 -2.81 1.06
C ILE A 46 1.85 -1.34 1.17
N GLY A 47 1.83 -0.79 2.38
CA GLY A 47 2.32 0.57 2.63
C GLY A 47 3.79 0.73 2.24
N ASP A 48 4.62 -0.26 2.57
CA ASP A 48 6.03 -0.28 2.18
C ASP A 48 6.19 -0.29 0.66
N GLN A 49 5.37 -1.06 -0.04
CA GLN A 49 5.38 -1.11 -1.51
C GLN A 49 4.97 0.23 -2.13
N TRP A 50 3.99 0.93 -1.55
CA TRP A 50 3.61 2.27 -1.99
C TRP A 50 4.76 3.26 -1.85
N ARG A 51 5.54 3.16 -0.79
CA ARG A 51 6.73 4.01 -0.60
C ARG A 51 7.81 3.70 -1.63
N GLN A 52 8.02 2.43 -1.95
CA GLN A 52 8.96 2.03 -3.00
C GLN A 52 8.51 2.56 -4.37
N LEU A 53 7.22 2.48 -4.66
CA LEU A 53 6.66 3.01 -5.91
C LEU A 53 6.90 4.52 -6.01
N ALA A 54 6.66 5.26 -4.93
CA ALA A 54 6.90 6.69 -4.90
C ALA A 54 8.37 7.02 -5.20
N SER A 55 9.30 6.26 -4.63
CA SER A 55 10.73 6.43 -4.89
C SER A 55 11.08 6.18 -6.36
N GLN A 56 10.50 5.14 -6.95
CA GLN A 56 10.71 4.84 -8.37
C GLN A 56 10.14 5.94 -9.28
N CYS A 57 8.99 6.50 -8.92
CA CYS A 57 8.39 7.61 -9.67
C CYS A 57 9.30 8.85 -9.67
N VAL A 58 9.91 9.15 -8.52
CA VAL A 58 10.85 10.27 -8.41
C VAL A 58 12.06 10.07 -9.33
N LYS A 59 12.63 8.87 -9.32
CA LYS A 59 13.76 8.53 -10.18
C LYS A 59 13.39 8.65 -11.66
N GLN A 60 12.21 8.18 -12.01
CA GLN A 60 11.73 8.24 -13.40
C GLN A 60 11.51 9.69 -13.86
N CYS A 61 11.06 10.57 -12.97
CA CYS A 61 10.92 11.99 -13.27
C CYS A 61 12.27 12.65 -13.57
N ARG A 62 13.34 12.20 -12.92
CA ARG A 62 14.69 12.74 -13.11
C ARG A 62 15.36 12.20 -14.37
N ARG A 63 15.15 10.92 -14.68
CA ARG A 63 15.75 10.23 -15.84
C ARG A 63 14.70 9.37 -16.53
N PRO A 64 13.81 9.99 -17.34
CA PRO A 64 12.75 9.24 -17.98
C PRO A 64 13.27 8.15 -18.91
N SER A 65 12.62 6.99 -18.89
CA SER A 65 12.88 5.91 -19.83
C SER A 65 11.61 5.09 -20.01
N GLU A 66 11.46 4.50 -21.19
CA GLU A 66 10.31 3.61 -21.46
C GLU A 66 10.32 2.39 -20.58
N GLN A 67 11.51 1.83 -20.35
CA GLN A 67 11.66 0.66 -19.49
C GLN A 67 11.27 0.99 -18.04
N GLY A 68 11.69 2.16 -17.54
CA GLY A 68 11.31 2.60 -16.19
C GLY A 68 9.82 2.81 -16.05
N CYS A 69 9.17 3.39 -17.05
CA CYS A 69 7.71 3.55 -17.04
C CYS A 69 6.99 2.20 -17.03
N ALA A 70 7.47 1.24 -17.82
CA ALA A 70 6.89 -0.10 -17.86
C ALA A 70 7.04 -0.82 -16.52
N GLN A 71 8.19 -0.67 -15.87
CA GLN A 71 8.44 -1.25 -14.55
C GLN A 71 7.52 -0.67 -13.49
N ILE A 72 7.33 0.65 -13.51
CA ILE A 72 6.42 1.33 -12.58
C ILE A 72 4.98 0.85 -12.79
N ALA A 73 4.55 0.75 -14.04
CA ALA A 73 3.20 0.26 -14.35
C ALA A 73 2.99 -1.17 -13.85
N ALA A 74 3.97 -2.04 -14.04
CA ALA A 74 3.90 -3.43 -13.56
C ALA A 74 3.84 -3.47 -12.03
N PHE A 75 4.66 -2.69 -11.36
CA PHE A 75 4.68 -2.64 -9.89
C PHE A 75 3.36 -2.09 -9.34
N LEU A 76 2.82 -1.05 -9.98
CA LEU A 76 1.53 -0.50 -9.58
C LEU A 76 0.42 -1.56 -9.66
N ARG A 77 0.41 -2.37 -10.72
CA ARG A 77 -0.56 -3.47 -10.85
C ARG A 77 -0.41 -4.49 -9.72
N GLU A 78 0.81 -4.86 -9.38
CA GLU A 78 1.08 -5.78 -8.28
C GLU A 78 0.52 -5.26 -6.96
N ILE A 79 0.77 -3.98 -6.66
CA ILE A 79 0.28 -3.35 -5.43
C ILE A 79 -1.25 -3.32 -5.43
N ALA A 80 -1.86 -2.93 -6.55
CA ALA A 80 -3.31 -2.85 -6.67
C ALA A 80 -3.97 -4.22 -6.48
N ASP A 81 -3.41 -5.26 -7.09
CA ASP A 81 -3.91 -6.63 -6.93
C ASP A 81 -3.80 -7.10 -5.48
N ARG A 82 -2.69 -6.78 -4.83
CA ARG A 82 -2.45 -7.14 -3.44
C ARG A 82 -3.45 -6.45 -2.51
N GLU A 83 -3.71 -5.16 -2.73
CA GLU A 83 -4.71 -4.42 -1.97
C GLU A 83 -6.11 -5.00 -2.18
N GLU A 84 -6.46 -5.31 -3.40
CA GLU A 84 -7.78 -5.88 -3.71
C GLU A 84 -8.00 -7.19 -2.95
N LYS A 85 -7.00 -8.07 -2.94
CA LYS A 85 -7.07 -9.33 -2.19
C LYS A 85 -7.23 -9.08 -0.70
N LEU A 86 -6.52 -8.09 -0.15
CA LEU A 86 -6.62 -7.74 1.26
C LEU A 86 -8.03 -7.27 1.59
N TRP A 87 -8.59 -6.36 0.80
CA TRP A 87 -9.93 -5.83 1.05
C TRP A 87 -11.01 -6.90 0.93
N ARG A 88 -10.89 -7.80 -0.04
CA ARG A 88 -11.80 -8.95 -0.18
C ARG A 88 -11.73 -9.85 1.05
N GLY A 89 -10.52 -10.13 1.54
CA GLY A 89 -10.31 -10.91 2.74
C GLY A 89 -10.96 -10.28 3.97
N LEU A 90 -10.81 -8.96 4.12
CA LEU A 90 -11.43 -8.22 5.21
C LEU A 90 -12.96 -8.27 5.16
N LEU A 91 -13.54 -8.19 3.96
CA LEU A 91 -14.98 -8.31 3.80
C LEU A 91 -15.49 -9.68 4.27
N HIS A 92 -14.73 -10.73 4.06
CA HIS A 92 -15.09 -12.07 4.57
C HIS A 92 -15.01 -12.14 6.08
N ILE A 93 -14.05 -11.46 6.69
CA ILE A 93 -13.88 -11.48 8.15
C ILE A 93 -15.05 -10.78 8.85
N VAL A 94 -15.53 -9.65 8.29
CA VAL A 94 -16.59 -8.86 8.91
C VAL A 94 -18.00 -9.37 8.60
N LYS A 95 -18.12 -10.31 7.69
CA LYS A 95 -19.39 -10.99 7.43
C LYS A 95 -19.64 -12.07 8.45
#